data_538ac39d5c2a505142e15eac6bf712c0
#
_entry.id   538ac39d5c2a505142e15eac6bf712c0
#
_cell.length_a   1.000
_cell.length_b   1.000
_cell.length_c   1.000
_cell.angle_alpha   90.00
_cell.angle_beta   90.00
_cell.angle_gamma   90.00
#
_symmetry.space_group_name_H-M   'P 1'
#
loop_
_entity.id
_entity.type
_entity.pdbx_description
1 polymer ?
#
loop_
_entity_poly.entity_id
_entity_poly.type
_entity_poly.pdbx_seq_one_letter_code
_entity_poly.pdbx_strand_id
1 'polypeptide(L)'
;MKRLLLSTLFLFFAVAAFAQKGAVSGTVLDADTGESVAGAVLEVAPVKTPDQKQYFTSGYKGAVAIPSLPYDEYRLTVSFLGYNNYETTFRVAAGKQNIGRIELKPGVQIETVVKEAKALRTSQKGDTVSYNAGAFKVTNDADVEGLLKKMPGITVTDGTVEAQGETVKKVFVDGKEFFGEDVTTAIKSLPAQAVDRVEVYNKLSDAAEFSGMDDGEGYKALNIVTHANMRQGQFGKLYAGYGYDADTKTEAKNKYVVGGNANIFSGSSRVSVIGLFNNINQQNFSFEDILGVSGGSGRGRRGGVGQYMVRPQSGVASVNAIGVNYSDTWGKRDQVSFQGSYFFNNTDTRNRSTIDKWYESPMPVDTLSTRGYSDTESYNHRFNARLEWKISDNQNLMVRPSFSYQSNDPLSTTQGWQFGESGYSRTENRSDALRHGYNVRTNAVYRAKLGKDGRPITVDGAVNYSDNTNNSNSFSNVLPLSDLRPDGVDAPWGWDTTGYTRLRYPR
;
A
#
# COMPACT_ATOMS: atom_id res chain seq x y z
N MET A 1 -27.97 17.37 -48.97
CA MET A 1 -29.10 17.18 -48.04
C MET A 1 -29.43 15.72 -47.73
N LYS A 2 -29.51 14.77 -48.68
CA LYS A 2 -29.83 13.35 -48.37
C LYS A 2 -28.79 12.62 -47.49
N ARG A 3 -27.52 12.97 -47.56
CA ARG A 3 -26.46 12.34 -46.68
C ARG A 3 -26.45 12.87 -45.26
N LEU A 4 -26.92 14.10 -45.02
CA LEU A 4 -27.08 14.68 -43.70
C LEU A 4 -28.27 14.10 -42.95
N LEU A 5 -29.35 13.82 -43.65
CA LEU A 5 -30.55 13.18 -43.10
C LEU A 5 -30.33 11.71 -42.70
N LEU A 6 -29.47 10.98 -43.42
CA LEU A 6 -29.12 9.61 -43.08
C LEU A 6 -28.22 9.54 -41.86
N SER A 7 -27.28 10.50 -41.69
CA SER A 7 -26.40 10.54 -40.53
C SER A 7 -27.14 10.97 -39.26
N THR A 8 -28.12 11.87 -39.36
CA THR A 8 -28.98 12.23 -38.21
C THR A 8 -29.93 11.11 -37.81
N LEU A 9 -30.44 10.33 -38.79
CA LEU A 9 -31.28 9.17 -38.51
C LEU A 9 -30.45 8.03 -37.82
N PHE A 10 -29.20 7.83 -38.22
CA PHE A 10 -28.31 6.88 -37.57
C PHE A 10 -27.90 7.31 -36.14
N LEU A 11 -27.75 8.62 -35.92
CA LEU A 11 -27.49 9.18 -34.58
C LEU A 11 -28.68 8.99 -33.63
N PHE A 12 -29.92 9.13 -34.17
CA PHE A 12 -31.15 8.90 -33.41
C PHE A 12 -31.36 7.41 -33.04
N PHE A 13 -30.97 6.48 -33.92
CA PHE A 13 -31.02 5.05 -33.61
C PHE A 13 -29.94 4.61 -32.64
N ALA A 14 -28.78 5.28 -32.61
CA ALA A 14 -27.70 4.98 -31.64
C ALA A 14 -28.05 5.44 -30.22
N VAL A 15 -28.91 6.42 -30.04
CA VAL A 15 -29.37 6.90 -28.72
C VAL A 15 -30.48 6.01 -28.14
N ALA A 16 -31.16 5.20 -28.94
CA ALA A 16 -32.23 4.29 -28.48
C ALA A 16 -31.71 2.95 -27.91
N ALA A 17 -30.42 2.69 -27.95
CA ALA A 17 -29.80 1.48 -27.39
C ALA A 17 -29.34 1.63 -25.91
N PHE A 18 -29.89 2.57 -25.16
CA PHE A 18 -29.80 2.52 -23.70
C PHE A 18 -30.65 1.33 -23.26
N ALA A 19 -29.97 0.29 -22.78
CA ALA A 19 -30.63 -0.86 -22.17
C ALA A 19 -31.61 -0.30 -21.12
N GLN A 20 -32.92 -0.44 -21.39
CA GLN A 20 -33.94 0.00 -20.46
C GLN A 20 -33.74 -0.73 -19.13
N LYS A 21 -33.59 0.03 -18.07
CA LYS A 21 -33.32 -0.51 -16.73
C LYS A 21 -34.48 -0.14 -15.81
N GLY A 22 -34.83 -1.04 -14.92
CA GLY A 22 -35.82 -0.84 -13.88
C GLY A 22 -35.24 -1.01 -12.50
N ALA A 23 -35.80 -0.33 -11.53
CA ALA A 23 -35.52 -0.53 -10.13
C ALA A 23 -36.52 -1.52 -9.51
N VAL A 24 -36.07 -2.38 -8.59
CA VAL A 24 -36.93 -3.35 -7.91
C VAL A 24 -36.93 -3.05 -6.42
N SER A 25 -38.12 -3.09 -5.81
CA SER A 25 -38.33 -2.90 -4.38
C SER A 25 -39.15 -4.05 -3.81
N GLY A 26 -38.99 -4.31 -2.51
CA GLY A 26 -39.75 -5.33 -1.77
C GLY A 26 -39.43 -5.25 -0.30
N THR A 27 -39.93 -6.23 0.48
CA THR A 27 -39.63 -6.32 1.91
C THR A 27 -39.44 -7.78 2.31
N VAL A 28 -38.40 -8.08 3.04
CA VAL A 28 -38.13 -9.42 3.60
C VAL A 28 -38.67 -9.47 5.02
N LEU A 29 -39.50 -10.45 5.28
CA LEU A 29 -40.16 -10.68 6.57
C LEU A 29 -39.96 -12.14 7.03
N ASP A 30 -40.00 -12.35 8.31
CA ASP A 30 -40.14 -13.65 8.89
C ASP A 30 -41.61 -14.14 8.71
N ALA A 31 -41.76 -15.35 8.21
CA ALA A 31 -43.08 -15.90 7.87
C ALA A 31 -43.95 -16.18 9.10
N ASP A 32 -43.38 -16.48 10.26
CA ASP A 32 -44.09 -16.87 11.47
C ASP A 32 -44.40 -15.67 12.39
N THR A 33 -43.43 -14.72 12.50
CA THR A 33 -43.55 -13.57 13.40
C THR A 33 -43.99 -12.29 12.68
N GLY A 34 -43.86 -12.22 11.36
CA GLY A 34 -44.10 -11.03 10.58
C GLY A 34 -43.04 -9.91 10.79
N GLU A 35 -41.99 -10.18 11.56
CA GLU A 35 -40.92 -9.23 11.80
C GLU A 35 -40.03 -9.05 10.57
N SER A 36 -39.46 -7.88 10.44
CA SER A 36 -38.59 -7.55 9.29
C SER A 36 -37.21 -8.15 9.44
N VAL A 37 -36.72 -8.83 8.39
CA VAL A 37 -35.40 -9.45 8.34
C VAL A 37 -34.43 -8.52 7.60
N ALA A 38 -33.56 -7.86 8.36
CA ALA A 38 -32.49 -7.03 7.82
C ALA A 38 -31.22 -7.88 7.63
N GLY A 39 -30.48 -7.60 6.53
CA GLY A 39 -29.22 -8.32 6.24
C GLY A 39 -29.41 -9.65 5.49
N ALA A 40 -30.62 -10.00 5.06
CA ALA A 40 -30.82 -11.15 4.18
C ALA A 40 -30.14 -10.94 2.84
N VAL A 41 -29.46 -11.96 2.34
CA VAL A 41 -28.75 -11.94 1.06
C VAL A 41 -29.74 -12.29 -0.07
N LEU A 42 -29.78 -11.41 -1.08
CA LEU A 42 -30.58 -11.59 -2.28
C LEU A 42 -29.66 -11.88 -3.46
N GLU A 43 -29.69 -13.10 -3.97
CA GLU A 43 -29.05 -13.48 -5.22
C GLU A 43 -30.04 -13.29 -6.37
N VAL A 44 -29.68 -12.46 -7.36
CA VAL A 44 -30.50 -12.18 -8.54
C VAL A 44 -29.73 -12.60 -9.78
N ALA A 45 -30.29 -13.51 -10.56
CA ALA A 45 -29.70 -14.01 -11.78
C ALA A 45 -30.70 -13.95 -12.95
N PRO A 46 -30.30 -13.50 -14.15
CA PRO A 46 -31.17 -13.59 -15.32
C PRO A 46 -31.48 -15.06 -15.62
N VAL A 47 -32.75 -15.36 -15.93
CA VAL A 47 -33.16 -16.75 -16.23
C VAL A 47 -32.43 -17.30 -17.45
N LYS A 48 -32.10 -16.46 -18.42
CA LYS A 48 -31.39 -16.84 -19.66
C LYS A 48 -29.88 -17.05 -19.48
N THR A 49 -29.29 -16.37 -18.48
CA THR A 49 -27.85 -16.43 -18.19
C THR A 49 -27.63 -16.59 -16.67
N PRO A 50 -27.87 -17.79 -16.13
CA PRO A 50 -27.87 -18.03 -14.68
C PRO A 50 -26.49 -17.79 -14.01
N ASP A 51 -25.42 -17.78 -14.79
CA ASP A 51 -24.05 -17.52 -14.29
C ASP A 51 -23.77 -16.04 -14.01
N GLN A 52 -24.61 -15.12 -14.49
CA GLN A 52 -24.50 -13.69 -14.25
C GLN A 52 -25.26 -13.27 -12.99
N LYS A 53 -24.77 -13.72 -11.85
CA LYS A 53 -25.38 -13.47 -10.55
C LYS A 53 -25.01 -12.09 -10.03
N GLN A 54 -26.00 -11.40 -9.46
CA GLN A 54 -25.83 -10.15 -8.73
C GLN A 54 -26.33 -10.35 -7.29
N TYR A 55 -25.65 -9.75 -6.33
CA TYR A 55 -25.97 -9.91 -4.92
C TYR A 55 -26.35 -8.58 -4.29
N PHE A 56 -27.42 -8.58 -3.51
CA PHE A 56 -27.90 -7.45 -2.76
C PHE A 56 -28.21 -7.91 -1.32
N THR A 57 -28.46 -6.97 -0.41
CA THR A 57 -28.86 -7.26 0.95
C THR A 57 -30.11 -6.48 1.33
N SER A 58 -30.96 -7.07 2.13
CA SER A 58 -32.10 -6.35 2.72
C SER A 58 -31.59 -5.32 3.73
N GLY A 59 -32.07 -4.10 3.61
CA GLY A 59 -31.73 -2.98 4.47
C GLY A 59 -32.54 -2.92 5.76
N TYR A 60 -32.50 -1.76 6.43
CA TYR A 60 -33.27 -1.49 7.62
C TYR A 60 -34.77 -1.80 7.40
N LYS A 61 -35.41 -2.43 8.38
CA LYS A 61 -36.80 -2.94 8.27
C LYS A 61 -37.02 -3.90 7.11
N GLY A 62 -36.02 -4.72 6.77
CA GLY A 62 -36.12 -5.71 5.70
C GLY A 62 -36.28 -5.16 4.28
N ALA A 63 -36.09 -3.87 4.09
CA ALA A 63 -36.29 -3.21 2.80
C ALA A 63 -35.36 -3.76 1.71
N VAL A 64 -35.92 -4.18 0.59
CA VAL A 64 -35.21 -4.57 -0.62
C VAL A 64 -35.18 -3.39 -1.58
N ALA A 65 -33.99 -2.99 -2.00
CA ALA A 65 -33.77 -1.93 -2.97
C ALA A 65 -32.71 -2.36 -3.99
N ILE A 66 -33.11 -2.74 -5.18
CA ILE A 66 -32.24 -3.06 -6.30
C ILE A 66 -32.34 -1.91 -7.30
N PRO A 67 -31.30 -1.06 -7.41
CA PRO A 67 -31.45 0.23 -8.06
C PRO A 67 -31.56 0.18 -9.60
N SER A 68 -31.02 -0.86 -10.22
CA SER A 68 -30.92 -0.88 -11.69
C SER A 68 -30.71 -2.30 -12.22
N LEU A 69 -31.73 -2.89 -12.80
CA LEU A 69 -31.65 -4.14 -13.56
C LEU A 69 -32.12 -3.91 -15.01
N PRO A 70 -31.46 -4.49 -16.01
CA PRO A 70 -31.97 -4.54 -17.38
C PRO A 70 -33.37 -5.18 -17.44
N TYR A 71 -34.15 -4.83 -18.47
CA TYR A 71 -35.45 -5.46 -18.66
C TYR A 71 -35.27 -6.91 -19.10
N ASP A 72 -35.54 -7.84 -18.21
CA ASP A 72 -35.51 -9.29 -18.44
C ASP A 72 -36.29 -10.01 -17.33
N GLU A 73 -36.29 -11.33 -17.38
CA GLU A 73 -36.80 -12.20 -16.34
C GLU A 73 -35.66 -12.67 -15.45
N TYR A 74 -35.86 -12.57 -14.13
CA TYR A 74 -34.85 -12.85 -13.13
C TYR A 74 -35.34 -13.91 -12.15
N ARG A 75 -34.39 -14.79 -11.74
CA ARG A 75 -34.56 -15.62 -10.55
C ARG A 75 -33.99 -14.89 -9.36
N LEU A 76 -34.77 -14.83 -8.29
CA LEU A 76 -34.39 -14.29 -6.99
C LEU A 76 -34.32 -15.45 -6.00
N THR A 77 -33.17 -15.60 -5.36
CA THR A 77 -32.96 -16.48 -4.21
C THR A 77 -32.63 -15.62 -3.01
N VAL A 78 -33.43 -15.71 -1.94
CA VAL A 78 -33.18 -14.97 -0.69
C VAL A 78 -32.79 -15.94 0.38
N SER A 79 -31.65 -15.67 1.02
CA SER A 79 -31.12 -16.51 2.09
C SER A 79 -30.78 -15.69 3.34
N PHE A 80 -31.03 -16.27 4.51
CA PHE A 80 -30.65 -15.69 5.80
C PHE A 80 -30.37 -16.81 6.81
N LEU A 81 -29.44 -16.55 7.72
CA LEU A 81 -29.03 -17.55 8.70
C LEU A 81 -30.23 -17.97 9.60
N GLY A 82 -30.49 -19.26 9.67
CA GLY A 82 -31.62 -19.81 10.44
C GLY A 82 -32.93 -19.91 9.65
N TYR A 83 -32.95 -19.58 8.37
CA TYR A 83 -34.11 -19.66 7.50
C TYR A 83 -33.88 -20.55 6.28
N ASN A 84 -34.94 -21.12 5.73
CA ASN A 84 -34.92 -21.82 4.47
C ASN A 84 -34.75 -20.79 3.32
N ASN A 85 -34.03 -21.15 2.27
CA ASN A 85 -33.90 -20.31 1.10
C ASN A 85 -35.31 -20.11 0.46
N TYR A 86 -35.59 -18.85 0.13
CA TYR A 86 -36.79 -18.48 -0.63
C TYR A 86 -36.42 -18.26 -2.08
N GLU A 87 -37.11 -18.91 -3.00
CA GLU A 87 -36.86 -18.77 -4.42
C GLU A 87 -38.12 -18.31 -5.16
N THR A 88 -37.97 -17.34 -6.04
CA THR A 88 -39.04 -16.85 -6.91
C THR A 88 -38.44 -16.30 -8.22
N THR A 89 -39.32 -16.11 -9.21
CA THR A 89 -38.97 -15.41 -10.44
C THR A 89 -39.77 -14.14 -10.56
N PHE A 90 -39.16 -13.09 -11.10
CA PHE A 90 -39.83 -11.82 -11.38
C PHE A 90 -39.34 -11.23 -12.70
N ARG A 91 -40.17 -10.44 -13.34
CA ARG A 91 -39.87 -9.81 -14.61
C ARG A 91 -39.73 -8.32 -14.43
N VAL A 92 -38.61 -7.76 -14.87
CA VAL A 92 -38.41 -6.31 -14.94
C VAL A 92 -38.83 -5.80 -16.31
N ALA A 93 -39.96 -5.07 -16.35
CA ALA A 93 -40.57 -4.61 -17.62
C ALA A 93 -40.83 -3.09 -17.68
N ALA A 94 -40.73 -2.38 -16.55
CA ALA A 94 -40.96 -0.93 -16.45
C ALA A 94 -40.30 -0.33 -15.21
N GLY A 95 -39.93 0.91 -15.28
CA GLY A 95 -39.23 1.79 -14.32
C GLY A 95 -39.05 1.35 -12.89
N LYS A 96 -40.10 1.31 -12.08
CA LYS A 96 -40.04 0.78 -10.69
C LYS A 96 -41.02 -0.38 -10.54
N GLN A 97 -40.49 -1.49 -10.05
CA GLN A 97 -41.30 -2.68 -9.79
C GLN A 97 -41.22 -3.05 -8.32
N ASN A 98 -42.38 -3.36 -7.73
CA ASN A 98 -42.46 -3.89 -6.38
C ASN A 98 -42.72 -5.40 -6.46
N ILE A 99 -41.80 -6.21 -5.89
CA ILE A 99 -41.94 -7.67 -5.80
C ILE A 99 -42.68 -8.12 -4.56
N GLY A 100 -43.19 -7.19 -3.75
CA GLY A 100 -44.01 -7.45 -2.62
C GLY A 100 -43.24 -7.92 -1.37
N ARG A 101 -43.92 -8.78 -0.59
CA ARG A 101 -43.39 -9.36 0.64
C ARG A 101 -42.71 -10.69 0.33
N ILE A 102 -41.51 -10.85 0.82
CA ILE A 102 -40.72 -12.07 0.76
C ILE A 102 -40.72 -12.68 2.16
N GLU A 103 -41.44 -13.74 2.34
CA GLU A 103 -41.63 -14.40 3.66
C GLU A 103 -40.65 -15.56 3.78
N LEU A 104 -39.63 -15.38 4.62
CA LEU A 104 -38.67 -16.42 4.95
C LEU A 104 -39.22 -17.32 6.03
N LYS A 105 -39.29 -18.62 5.76
CA LYS A 105 -39.71 -19.62 6.75
C LYS A 105 -38.51 -20.02 7.61
N PRO A 106 -38.63 -20.03 8.94
CA PRO A 106 -37.59 -20.56 9.80
C PRO A 106 -37.19 -21.97 9.32
N GLY A 107 -35.88 -22.16 9.12
CA GLY A 107 -35.34 -23.47 8.78
C GLY A 107 -35.24 -24.30 10.06
N VAL A 108 -35.60 -25.58 9.97
CA VAL A 108 -35.23 -26.52 11.03
C VAL A 108 -33.69 -26.47 11.09
N GLN A 109 -33.14 -26.12 12.26
CA GLN A 109 -31.73 -26.37 12.51
C GLN A 109 -31.52 -27.89 12.43
N ILE A 110 -31.20 -28.37 11.25
CA ILE A 110 -30.41 -29.57 11.15
C ILE A 110 -29.16 -29.18 11.92
N GLU A 111 -28.89 -29.80 13.08
CA GLU A 111 -27.58 -29.78 13.68
C GLU A 111 -26.63 -30.07 12.53
N THR A 112 -26.03 -29.01 12.06
CA THR A 112 -24.99 -29.13 11.09
C THR A 112 -23.96 -29.97 11.83
N VAL A 113 -23.82 -31.24 11.46
CA VAL A 113 -22.63 -31.97 11.78
C VAL A 113 -21.52 -31.10 11.21
N VAL A 114 -20.99 -30.24 12.07
CA VAL A 114 -19.76 -29.51 11.81
C VAL A 114 -18.75 -30.62 11.73
N LYS A 115 -18.61 -31.19 10.53
CA LYS A 115 -17.37 -31.80 10.15
C LYS A 115 -16.39 -30.66 10.30
N GLU A 116 -15.76 -30.58 11.46
CA GLU A 116 -14.53 -29.82 11.63
C GLU A 116 -13.50 -30.47 10.67
N ALA A 117 -13.67 -30.20 9.39
CA ALA A 117 -12.56 -30.22 8.49
C ALA A 117 -11.68 -29.11 9.05
N LYS A 118 -10.67 -29.47 9.87
CA LYS A 118 -9.59 -28.57 10.25
C LYS A 118 -9.14 -27.97 8.93
N ALA A 119 -9.54 -26.74 8.66
CA ALA A 119 -9.14 -26.04 7.46
C ALA A 119 -7.63 -26.13 7.45
N LEU A 120 -7.07 -26.79 6.43
CA LEU A 120 -5.63 -26.95 6.31
C LEU A 120 -5.04 -25.55 6.41
N ARG A 121 -4.20 -25.32 7.40
CA ARG A 121 -3.56 -24.02 7.59
C ARG A 121 -2.77 -23.61 6.37
N THR A 122 -2.13 -24.59 5.74
CA THR A 122 -1.29 -24.43 4.56
C THR A 122 -1.57 -25.56 3.58
N SER A 123 -1.58 -25.22 2.32
CA SER A 123 -1.61 -26.17 1.21
C SER A 123 -0.58 -25.77 0.17
N GLN A 124 0.01 -26.75 -0.51
CA GLN A 124 0.97 -26.50 -1.58
C GLN A 124 0.44 -27.10 -2.88
N LYS A 125 0.49 -26.30 -3.95
CA LYS A 125 0.15 -26.74 -5.29
C LYS A 125 1.27 -26.29 -6.25
N GLY A 126 2.07 -27.24 -6.70
CA GLY A 126 3.27 -26.93 -7.48
C GLY A 126 4.23 -26.05 -6.65
N ASP A 127 4.57 -24.90 -7.20
CA ASP A 127 5.45 -23.89 -6.60
C ASP A 127 4.73 -22.93 -5.64
N THR A 128 3.40 -22.93 -5.64
CA THR A 128 2.60 -22.02 -4.83
C THR A 128 2.25 -22.63 -3.48
N VAL A 129 2.62 -21.95 -2.40
CA VAL A 129 2.17 -22.26 -1.04
C VAL A 129 1.03 -21.32 -0.67
N SER A 130 -0.11 -21.88 -0.31
CA SER A 130 -1.31 -21.15 0.05
C SER A 130 -1.58 -21.28 1.54
N TYR A 131 -1.76 -20.15 2.23
CA TYR A 131 -2.10 -20.05 3.63
C TYR A 131 -3.55 -19.61 3.78
N ASN A 132 -4.36 -20.39 4.46
CA ASN A 132 -5.74 -20.04 4.77
C ASN A 132 -5.75 -18.97 5.88
N ALA A 133 -6.20 -17.75 5.58
CA ALA A 133 -6.20 -16.64 6.53
C ALA A 133 -7.05 -16.92 7.78
N GLY A 134 -8.18 -17.57 7.62
CA GLY A 134 -9.08 -17.92 8.72
C GLY A 134 -8.51 -18.93 9.73
N ALA A 135 -7.41 -19.61 9.38
CA ALA A 135 -6.72 -20.53 10.30
C ALA A 135 -5.76 -19.83 11.27
N PHE A 136 -5.53 -18.51 11.12
CA PHE A 136 -4.63 -17.71 11.94
C PHE A 136 -5.42 -16.65 12.69
N LYS A 137 -5.39 -16.70 14.02
CA LYS A 137 -6.10 -15.72 14.85
C LYS A 137 -5.32 -14.40 14.91
N VAL A 138 -5.99 -13.34 14.51
CA VAL A 138 -5.54 -11.95 14.63
C VAL A 138 -6.62 -11.12 15.31
N THR A 139 -6.28 -9.92 15.78
CA THR A 139 -7.25 -8.98 16.33
C THR A 139 -8.15 -8.41 15.21
N ASN A 140 -9.33 -7.93 15.56
CA ASN A 140 -10.30 -7.44 14.59
C ASN A 140 -9.81 -6.19 13.82
N ASP A 141 -8.88 -5.46 14.38
CA ASP A 141 -8.25 -4.27 13.81
C ASP A 141 -6.92 -4.55 13.09
N ALA A 142 -6.49 -5.83 13.06
CA ALA A 142 -5.25 -6.20 12.42
C ALA A 142 -5.28 -5.94 10.91
N ASP A 143 -4.13 -5.55 10.38
CA ASP A 143 -3.83 -5.51 8.96
C ASP A 143 -3.22 -6.84 8.47
N VAL A 144 -2.93 -6.91 7.18
CA VAL A 144 -2.30 -8.08 6.58
C VAL A 144 -0.90 -8.32 7.17
N GLU A 145 -0.16 -7.28 7.57
CA GLU A 145 1.13 -7.44 8.24
C GLU A 145 0.99 -8.29 9.52
N GLY A 146 -0.01 -7.97 10.36
CA GLY A 146 -0.31 -8.73 11.56
C GLY A 146 -0.69 -10.19 11.28
N LEU A 147 -1.37 -10.43 10.16
CA LEU A 147 -1.72 -11.76 9.70
C LEU A 147 -0.48 -12.55 9.22
N LEU A 148 0.37 -11.93 8.39
CA LEU A 148 1.59 -12.54 7.86
C LEU A 148 2.56 -12.97 8.97
N LYS A 149 2.71 -12.17 10.02
CA LYS A 149 3.54 -12.51 11.21
C LYS A 149 3.09 -13.77 11.93
N LYS A 150 1.89 -14.28 11.68
CA LYS A 150 1.37 -15.55 12.26
C LYS A 150 1.56 -16.74 11.33
N MET A 151 1.94 -16.53 10.08
CA MET A 151 2.08 -17.58 9.09
C MET A 151 3.48 -18.21 9.16
N PRO A 152 3.59 -19.55 9.21
CA PRO A 152 4.87 -20.23 9.27
C PRO A 152 5.67 -20.02 7.98
N GLY A 153 6.98 -19.77 8.10
CA GLY A 153 7.86 -19.54 6.96
C GLY A 153 7.76 -18.16 6.35
N ILE A 154 7.00 -17.24 6.98
CA ILE A 154 6.96 -15.82 6.61
C ILE A 154 7.52 -15.00 7.80
N THR A 155 8.47 -14.14 7.52
CA THR A 155 9.05 -13.22 8.49
C THR A 155 8.80 -11.79 8.02
N VAL A 156 8.37 -10.92 8.93
CA VAL A 156 8.17 -9.49 8.66
C VAL A 156 8.99 -8.70 9.66
N THR A 157 10.05 -8.06 9.17
CA THR A 157 10.96 -7.25 9.97
C THR A 157 11.10 -5.87 9.34
N ASP A 158 10.78 -4.84 10.08
CA ASP A 158 10.85 -3.43 9.65
C ASP A 158 10.14 -3.15 8.29
N GLY A 159 9.05 -3.88 8.04
CA GLY A 159 8.27 -3.76 6.80
C GLY A 159 8.77 -4.62 5.64
N THR A 160 9.96 -5.19 5.74
CA THR A 160 10.45 -6.18 4.76
C THR A 160 9.79 -7.53 5.03
N VAL A 161 9.25 -8.14 3.99
CA VAL A 161 8.65 -9.47 4.05
C VAL A 161 9.59 -10.48 3.42
N GLU A 162 9.95 -11.49 4.18
CA GLU A 162 10.65 -12.67 3.68
C GLU A 162 9.70 -13.87 3.72
N ALA A 163 9.65 -14.61 2.66
CA ALA A 163 8.86 -15.82 2.56
C ALA A 163 9.75 -16.98 2.07
N GLN A 164 9.78 -18.06 2.84
CA GLN A 164 10.61 -19.25 2.54
C GLN A 164 12.13 -18.92 2.43
N GLY A 165 12.60 -17.89 3.19
CA GLY A 165 14.00 -17.47 3.16
C GLY A 165 14.37 -16.52 2.01
N GLU A 166 13.42 -16.11 1.20
CA GLU A 166 13.63 -15.14 0.13
C GLU A 166 12.79 -13.88 0.33
N THR A 167 13.38 -12.72 -0.01
CA THR A 167 12.68 -11.44 0.09
C THR A 167 11.56 -11.34 -0.95
N VAL A 168 10.36 -10.98 -0.51
CA VAL A 168 9.21 -10.70 -1.37
C VAL A 168 9.41 -9.36 -2.05
N LYS A 169 9.38 -9.35 -3.38
CA LYS A 169 9.56 -8.11 -4.16
C LYS A 169 8.26 -7.39 -4.48
N LYS A 170 7.15 -8.12 -4.60
CA LYS A 170 5.85 -7.54 -4.99
C LYS A 170 4.69 -8.21 -4.29
N VAL A 171 3.66 -7.42 -4.01
CA VAL A 171 2.38 -7.88 -3.51
C VAL A 171 1.31 -7.70 -4.57
N PHE A 172 0.52 -8.73 -4.74
CA PHE A 172 -0.67 -8.73 -5.60
C PHE A 172 -1.92 -8.85 -4.72
N VAL A 173 -3.01 -8.23 -5.15
CA VAL A 173 -4.33 -8.42 -4.55
C VAL A 173 -5.26 -8.95 -5.63
N ASP A 174 -5.75 -10.18 -5.45
CA ASP A 174 -6.52 -10.93 -6.45
C ASP A 174 -5.85 -10.93 -7.84
N GLY A 175 -4.53 -11.12 -7.87
CA GLY A 175 -3.72 -11.18 -9.08
C GLY A 175 -3.37 -9.84 -9.72
N LYS A 176 -3.78 -8.70 -9.15
CA LYS A 176 -3.39 -7.36 -9.61
C LYS A 176 -2.29 -6.80 -8.72
N GLU A 177 -1.27 -6.21 -9.32
CA GLU A 177 -0.18 -5.57 -8.58
C GLU A 177 -0.73 -4.45 -7.68
N PHE A 178 -0.30 -4.44 -6.42
CA PHE A 178 -0.84 -3.54 -5.41
C PHE A 178 0.28 -2.72 -4.78
N PHE A 179 0.24 -1.41 -4.96
CA PHE A 179 1.28 -0.44 -4.58
C PHE A 179 2.67 -0.68 -5.22
N GLY A 180 2.72 -1.35 -6.36
CA GLY A 180 3.96 -1.57 -7.10
C GLY A 180 4.96 -2.42 -6.32
N GLU A 181 6.17 -1.91 -6.11
CA GLU A 181 7.22 -2.59 -5.34
C GLU A 181 7.16 -2.27 -3.83
N ASP A 182 6.17 -1.47 -3.39
CA ASP A 182 6.00 -1.12 -1.98
C ASP A 182 5.22 -2.20 -1.22
N VAL A 183 5.93 -3.23 -0.84
CA VAL A 183 5.40 -4.38 -0.08
C VAL A 183 4.83 -3.93 1.27
N THR A 184 5.51 -3.02 1.97
CA THR A 184 5.11 -2.56 3.30
C THR A 184 3.78 -1.85 3.28
N THR A 185 3.62 -0.92 2.36
CA THR A 185 2.35 -0.22 2.20
C THR A 185 1.24 -1.16 1.79
N ALA A 186 1.52 -2.10 0.88
CA ALA A 186 0.53 -3.09 0.46
C ALA A 186 0.00 -3.92 1.64
N ILE A 187 0.86 -4.43 2.52
CA ILE A 187 0.46 -5.27 3.65
C ILE A 187 -0.18 -4.49 4.81
N LYS A 188 0.13 -3.20 4.97
CA LYS A 188 -0.46 -2.33 6.01
C LYS A 188 -1.77 -1.67 5.58
N SER A 189 -2.02 -1.56 4.29
CA SER A 189 -3.23 -0.89 3.76
C SER A 189 -4.47 -1.79 3.70
N LEU A 190 -4.32 -3.09 3.85
CA LEU A 190 -5.42 -4.04 3.79
C LEU A 190 -5.75 -4.61 5.17
N PRO A 191 -7.03 -4.61 5.60
CA PRO A 191 -7.43 -5.26 6.83
C PRO A 191 -7.35 -6.78 6.68
N ALA A 192 -6.86 -7.48 7.71
CA ALA A 192 -6.74 -8.94 7.72
C ALA A 192 -8.09 -9.64 7.47
N GLN A 193 -9.19 -9.03 7.91
CA GLN A 193 -10.55 -9.56 7.72
C GLN A 193 -11.00 -9.61 6.24
N ALA A 194 -10.36 -8.85 5.35
CA ALA A 194 -10.67 -8.90 3.94
C ALA A 194 -10.02 -10.11 3.23
N VAL A 195 -9.08 -10.78 3.90
CA VAL A 195 -8.25 -11.83 3.31
C VAL A 195 -8.87 -13.22 3.50
N ASP A 196 -9.10 -13.91 2.40
CA ASP A 196 -9.47 -15.33 2.36
C ASP A 196 -8.23 -16.21 2.52
N ARG A 197 -7.21 -15.95 1.71
CA ARG A 197 -5.93 -16.67 1.75
C ARG A 197 -4.78 -15.82 1.23
N VAL A 198 -3.57 -16.21 1.61
CA VAL A 198 -2.32 -15.64 1.10
C VAL A 198 -1.57 -16.72 0.32
N GLU A 199 -1.16 -16.41 -0.88
CA GLU A 199 -0.41 -17.27 -1.76
C GLU A 199 1.02 -16.76 -1.90
N VAL A 200 2.01 -17.64 -1.69
CA VAL A 200 3.44 -17.37 -1.88
C VAL A 200 3.92 -18.20 -3.06
N TYR A 201 4.51 -17.56 -4.04
CA TYR A 201 4.98 -18.25 -5.26
C TYR A 201 6.16 -17.51 -5.91
N ASN A 202 6.87 -18.22 -6.78
CA ASN A 202 7.86 -17.60 -7.63
C ASN A 202 7.16 -17.08 -8.88
N LYS A 203 7.19 -15.76 -9.05
CA LYS A 203 6.67 -15.13 -10.26
C LYS A 203 7.77 -15.01 -11.28
N LEU A 204 7.50 -15.52 -12.46
CA LEU A 204 8.36 -15.33 -13.62
C LEU A 204 8.40 -13.87 -14.04
N SER A 205 9.45 -13.48 -14.75
CA SER A 205 9.48 -12.19 -15.45
C SER A 205 8.33 -12.12 -16.46
N ASP A 206 7.93 -10.93 -16.86
CA ASP A 206 6.87 -10.79 -17.87
C ASP A 206 7.31 -11.34 -19.24
N ALA A 207 8.60 -11.34 -19.51
CA ALA A 207 9.14 -11.96 -20.72
C ALA A 207 9.04 -13.50 -20.67
N ALA A 208 9.37 -14.09 -19.53
CA ALA A 208 9.26 -15.53 -19.31
C ALA A 208 7.78 -15.98 -19.31
N GLU A 209 6.87 -15.25 -18.66
CA GLU A 209 5.43 -15.56 -18.71
C GLU A 209 4.86 -15.56 -20.13
N PHE A 210 5.30 -14.64 -20.97
CA PHE A 210 4.83 -14.56 -22.34
C PHE A 210 5.43 -15.65 -23.25
N SER A 211 6.74 -15.86 -23.14
CA SER A 211 7.46 -16.82 -24.01
C SER A 211 7.27 -18.27 -23.56
N GLY A 212 6.92 -18.49 -22.28
CA GLY A 212 6.93 -19.80 -21.65
C GLY A 212 8.34 -20.34 -21.37
N MET A 213 9.37 -19.49 -21.53
CA MET A 213 10.78 -19.83 -21.26
C MET A 213 11.26 -19.02 -20.07
N ASP A 214 11.80 -19.71 -19.07
CA ASP A 214 12.38 -19.08 -17.89
C ASP A 214 13.68 -18.34 -18.28
N ASP A 215 13.74 -17.06 -18.00
CA ASP A 215 14.91 -16.20 -18.23
C ASP A 215 15.79 -16.03 -16.99
N GLY A 216 15.44 -16.71 -15.88
CA GLY A 216 16.15 -16.61 -14.61
C GLY A 216 15.90 -15.31 -13.83
N GLU A 217 15.03 -14.42 -14.33
CA GLU A 217 14.71 -13.12 -13.69
C GLU A 217 13.44 -13.19 -12.83
N GLY A 218 13.08 -14.39 -12.36
CA GLY A 218 11.97 -14.61 -11.46
C GLY A 218 12.19 -13.99 -10.07
N TYR A 219 11.11 -13.78 -9.35
CA TYR A 219 11.13 -13.21 -7.99
C TYR A 219 10.03 -13.79 -7.11
N LYS A 220 10.26 -13.74 -5.78
CA LYS A 220 9.25 -14.14 -4.80
C LYS A 220 8.14 -13.12 -4.74
N ALA A 221 6.89 -13.57 -4.85
CA ALA A 221 5.70 -12.73 -4.80
C ALA A 221 4.69 -13.26 -3.78
N LEU A 222 3.90 -12.34 -3.23
CA LEU A 222 2.70 -12.60 -2.43
C LEU A 222 1.46 -12.24 -3.24
N ASN A 223 0.46 -13.11 -3.27
CA ASN A 223 -0.88 -12.78 -3.74
C ASN A 223 -1.87 -12.88 -2.57
N ILE A 224 -2.46 -11.76 -2.22
CA ILE A 224 -3.50 -11.66 -1.20
C ILE A 224 -4.83 -11.87 -1.92
N VAL A 225 -5.46 -13.00 -1.68
CA VAL A 225 -6.78 -13.29 -2.26
C VAL A 225 -7.84 -12.83 -1.26
N THR A 226 -8.70 -11.92 -1.69
CA THR A 226 -9.76 -11.39 -0.85
C THR A 226 -11.01 -12.28 -0.88
N HIS A 227 -11.81 -12.22 0.19
CA HIS A 227 -13.12 -12.87 0.21
C HIS A 227 -13.99 -12.39 -0.96
N ALA A 228 -14.82 -13.27 -1.50
CA ALA A 228 -15.65 -12.96 -2.66
C ALA A 228 -16.58 -11.74 -2.45
N ASN A 229 -17.09 -11.56 -1.24
CA ASN A 229 -17.91 -10.41 -0.85
C ASN A 229 -17.12 -9.10 -0.72
N MET A 230 -15.80 -9.16 -0.57
CA MET A 230 -14.92 -7.99 -0.48
C MET A 230 -14.38 -7.53 -1.84
N ARG A 231 -14.62 -8.30 -2.92
CA ARG A 231 -14.25 -7.92 -4.28
C ARG A 231 -15.15 -6.82 -4.88
N GLN A 232 -16.29 -6.56 -4.25
CA GLN A 232 -17.20 -5.47 -4.57
C GLN A 232 -17.63 -4.82 -3.27
N GLY A 233 -17.20 -3.58 -3.04
CA GLY A 233 -17.56 -2.87 -1.82
C GLY A 233 -16.56 -1.79 -1.43
N GLN A 234 -16.82 -1.23 -0.27
CA GLN A 234 -15.97 -0.21 0.33
C GLN A 234 -15.57 -0.70 1.72
N PHE A 235 -14.32 -0.65 2.01
CA PHE A 235 -13.80 -0.97 3.33
C PHE A 235 -12.58 -0.12 3.65
N GLY A 236 -12.35 0.09 4.93
CA GLY A 236 -11.22 0.90 5.36
C GLY A 236 -11.12 0.96 6.87
N LYS A 237 -10.08 1.64 7.31
CA LYS A 237 -9.77 1.86 8.72
C LYS A 237 -9.36 3.31 8.89
N LEU A 238 -9.96 3.97 9.86
CA LEU A 238 -9.55 5.31 10.29
C LEU A 238 -9.23 5.25 11.78
N TYR A 239 -8.18 5.92 12.18
CA TYR A 239 -7.80 6.05 13.57
C TYR A 239 -7.21 7.43 13.85
N ALA A 240 -7.42 7.91 15.05
CA ALA A 240 -6.83 9.14 15.55
C ALA A 240 -6.46 8.96 17.02
N GLY A 241 -5.37 9.55 17.42
CA GLY A 241 -4.91 9.55 18.79
C GLY A 241 -4.29 10.90 19.16
N TYR A 242 -4.48 11.31 20.41
CA TYR A 242 -3.85 12.50 20.97
C TYR A 242 -3.23 12.14 22.31
N GLY A 243 -2.07 12.69 22.60
CA GLY A 243 -1.36 12.54 23.84
C GLY A 243 -0.64 13.83 24.26
N TYR A 244 -0.37 13.95 25.54
CA TYR A 244 0.44 15.04 26.08
C TYR A 244 1.63 14.46 26.84
N ASP A 245 2.82 14.89 26.48
CA ASP A 245 4.07 14.49 27.11
C ASP A 245 4.55 15.63 28.03
N ALA A 246 4.34 15.45 29.34
CA ALA A 246 4.69 16.44 30.34
C ALA A 246 6.21 16.49 30.59
N ASP A 247 6.92 15.37 30.37
CA ASP A 247 8.32 15.20 30.76
C ASP A 247 9.33 15.54 29.66
N THR A 248 8.86 15.76 28.44
CA THR A 248 9.78 16.10 27.34
C THR A 248 10.32 17.51 27.50
N LYS A 249 11.64 17.63 27.45
CA LYS A 249 12.33 18.89 27.21
C LYS A 249 12.27 19.34 25.76
N THR A 250 11.51 18.63 24.92
CA THR A 250 11.34 18.91 23.50
C THR A 250 10.17 19.87 23.28
N GLU A 251 10.23 20.67 22.25
CA GLU A 251 9.22 21.66 21.91
C GLU A 251 7.82 21.09 21.62
N ALA A 252 7.75 19.83 21.19
CA ALA A 252 6.49 19.19 20.83
C ALA A 252 5.91 18.35 21.97
N LYS A 253 5.34 19.00 22.98
CA LYS A 253 4.64 18.33 24.09
C LYS A 253 3.35 17.65 23.64
N ASN A 254 2.68 18.23 22.66
CA ASN A 254 1.47 17.65 22.07
C ASN A 254 1.84 16.56 21.10
N LYS A 255 1.37 15.35 21.35
CA LYS A 255 1.56 14.19 20.50
C LYS A 255 0.26 13.85 19.80
N TYR A 256 0.33 13.52 18.52
CA TYR A 256 -0.83 13.14 17.75
C TYR A 256 -0.49 12.03 16.73
N VAL A 257 -1.49 11.27 16.38
CA VAL A 257 -1.51 10.39 15.25
C VAL A 257 -2.89 10.43 14.59
N VAL A 258 -2.92 10.60 13.29
CA VAL A 258 -4.13 10.47 12.47
C VAL A 258 -3.74 9.63 11.27
N GLY A 259 -4.45 8.55 11.05
CA GLY A 259 -4.13 7.69 9.93
C GLY A 259 -5.30 6.80 9.51
N GLY A 260 -5.12 6.14 8.40
CA GLY A 260 -6.10 5.21 7.91
C GLY A 260 -5.93 4.87 6.45
N ASN A 261 -6.81 4.00 6.00
CA ASN A 261 -6.94 3.62 4.60
C ASN A 261 -8.42 3.54 4.21
N ALA A 262 -8.68 3.75 2.93
CA ALA A 262 -9.99 3.55 2.30
C ALA A 262 -9.78 2.79 1.00
N ASN A 263 -10.53 1.72 0.80
CA ASN A 263 -10.48 0.86 -0.37
C ASN A 263 -11.87 0.79 -0.98
N ILE A 264 -11.96 1.04 -2.27
CA ILE A 264 -13.19 0.99 -3.06
C ILE A 264 -12.95 0.02 -4.21
N PHE A 265 -13.63 -1.11 -4.17
CA PHE A 265 -13.53 -2.16 -5.18
C PHE A 265 -14.88 -2.28 -5.90
N SER A 266 -14.86 -2.18 -7.22
CA SER A 266 -16.05 -2.24 -8.07
C SER A 266 -15.73 -2.95 -9.37
N GLY A 267 -15.99 -4.25 -9.43
CA GLY A 267 -15.65 -5.08 -10.59
C GLY A 267 -14.14 -5.08 -10.88
N SER A 268 -13.75 -4.55 -12.05
CA SER A 268 -12.35 -4.41 -12.43
C SER A 268 -11.66 -3.21 -11.78
N SER A 269 -12.43 -2.21 -11.36
CA SER A 269 -11.89 -0.97 -10.80
C SER A 269 -11.57 -1.11 -9.32
N ARG A 270 -10.41 -0.67 -8.92
CA ARG A 270 -9.95 -0.64 -7.52
C ARG A 270 -9.25 0.67 -7.26
N VAL A 271 -9.70 1.36 -6.23
CA VAL A 271 -9.10 2.58 -5.70
C VAL A 271 -8.75 2.34 -4.24
N SER A 272 -7.51 2.60 -3.88
CA SER A 272 -7.06 2.55 -2.50
C SER A 272 -6.36 3.85 -2.15
N VAL A 273 -6.74 4.46 -1.03
CA VAL A 273 -6.12 5.67 -0.50
C VAL A 273 -5.65 5.37 0.91
N ILE A 274 -4.44 5.77 1.21
CA ILE A 274 -3.87 5.68 2.56
C ILE A 274 -3.34 7.02 3.01
N GLY A 275 -3.38 7.28 4.31
CA GLY A 275 -2.81 8.48 4.91
C GLY A 275 -2.29 8.21 6.30
N LEU A 276 -1.18 8.88 6.66
CA LEU A 276 -0.61 8.85 7.99
C LEU A 276 0.01 10.20 8.32
N PHE A 277 -0.44 10.80 9.39
CA PHE A 277 0.04 12.07 9.91
C PHE A 277 0.31 11.90 11.39
N ASN A 278 1.56 12.05 11.81
CA ASN A 278 1.91 11.88 13.22
C ASN A 278 3.20 12.57 13.61
N ASN A 279 3.41 12.74 14.92
CA ASN A 279 4.67 13.15 15.54
C ASN A 279 5.11 12.22 16.67
N ILE A 280 4.80 10.92 16.54
CA ILE A 280 5.10 9.86 17.49
C ILE A 280 6.09 8.84 16.93
N ASN A 281 6.87 9.21 15.93
CA ASN A 281 7.85 8.35 15.23
C ASN A 281 7.24 7.13 14.53
N GLN A 282 5.94 7.13 14.27
CA GLN A 282 5.33 6.05 13.51
C GLN A 282 5.63 6.22 12.02
N GLN A 283 6.35 5.28 11.45
CA GLN A 283 6.62 5.22 10.01
C GLN A 283 5.72 4.16 9.37
N ASN A 284 5.14 4.51 8.23
CA ASN A 284 4.26 3.61 7.50
C ASN A 284 4.94 2.96 6.29
N PHE A 285 6.14 3.41 5.95
CA PHE A 285 6.86 2.97 4.77
C PHE A 285 8.13 2.21 5.16
N SER A 286 8.51 1.20 4.35
CA SER A 286 9.75 0.48 4.55
C SER A 286 10.96 1.34 4.16
N PHE A 287 12.09 0.94 4.69
CA PHE A 287 13.38 1.56 4.40
C PHE A 287 13.76 1.46 2.91
N GLU A 288 13.41 0.37 2.26
CA GLU A 288 13.65 0.14 0.84
C GLU A 288 12.79 1.02 -0.05
N ASP A 289 11.62 1.44 0.43
CA ASP A 289 10.70 2.31 -0.28
C ASP A 289 11.20 3.74 -0.42
N ILE A 290 12.05 4.18 0.51
CA ILE A 290 12.62 5.52 0.50
C ILE A 290 13.67 5.67 -0.61
N LEU A 291 14.26 4.60 -1.08
CA LEU A 291 15.44 4.69 -1.95
C LEU A 291 15.22 4.36 -3.42
N GLY A 292 14.12 3.72 -3.80
CA GLY A 292 13.93 3.27 -5.18
C GLY A 292 15.08 2.39 -5.71
N VAL A 293 15.89 1.84 -4.79
CA VAL A 293 17.00 0.96 -5.13
C VAL A 293 16.50 -0.45 -5.14
N SER A 294 16.08 -0.92 -6.29
CA SER A 294 16.03 -2.34 -6.57
C SER A 294 17.45 -2.88 -6.31
N GLY A 295 17.58 -3.70 -5.28
CA GLY A 295 18.85 -4.32 -4.95
C GLY A 295 19.33 -5.21 -6.09
N GLY A 296 20.12 -4.65 -6.97
CA GLY A 296 21.03 -5.43 -7.76
C GLY A 296 22.07 -5.99 -6.81
N SER A 297 22.03 -7.29 -6.57
CA SER A 297 23.10 -8.04 -5.91
C SER A 297 24.38 -8.00 -6.75
N GLY A 298 25.02 -6.84 -6.78
CA GLY A 298 26.33 -6.62 -7.38
C GLY A 298 27.35 -6.55 -6.26
N ARG A 299 28.05 -7.65 -6.01
CA ARG A 299 29.31 -7.64 -5.29
C ARG A 299 30.25 -6.60 -5.95
N GLY A 300 30.56 -5.54 -5.20
CA GLY A 300 31.71 -4.70 -5.47
C GLY A 300 31.45 -3.44 -6.28
N ARG A 301 31.09 -2.39 -5.54
CA ARG A 301 31.68 -1.07 -5.76
C ARG A 301 31.48 -0.20 -4.51
N ARG A 302 32.54 0.09 -3.81
CA ARG A 302 32.66 1.23 -2.88
C ARG A 302 32.37 2.50 -3.69
N GLY A 303 31.16 3.01 -3.59
CA GLY A 303 30.80 4.23 -4.33
C GLY A 303 29.33 4.60 -4.07
N GLY A 304 29.07 5.47 -3.12
CA GLY A 304 28.05 6.47 -3.23
C GLY A 304 26.60 6.17 -2.86
N VAL A 305 26.13 4.95 -2.80
CA VAL A 305 24.70 4.66 -2.55
C VAL A 305 24.32 4.85 -1.07
N GLY A 306 25.26 4.66 -0.15
CA GLY A 306 25.06 4.85 1.28
C GLY A 306 24.80 6.30 1.72
N GLN A 307 25.10 7.29 0.88
CA GLN A 307 24.91 8.71 1.21
C GLN A 307 23.45 9.19 1.09
N TYR A 308 22.61 8.46 0.36
CA TYR A 308 21.20 8.81 0.17
C TYR A 308 20.27 8.00 1.06
N MET A 309 20.82 7.12 1.89
CA MET A 309 20.07 6.33 2.83
C MET A 309 19.56 7.20 3.98
N VAL A 310 18.30 7.55 3.96
CA VAL A 310 17.60 8.01 5.17
C VAL A 310 17.37 6.80 6.07
N ARG A 311 18.35 6.50 6.91
CA ARG A 311 18.15 5.49 7.98
C ARG A 311 17.07 6.01 8.93
N PRO A 312 16.27 5.15 9.57
CA PRO A 312 15.46 5.55 10.71
C PRO A 312 16.39 6.29 11.66
N GLN A 313 16.24 7.61 11.72
CA GLN A 313 17.11 8.42 12.56
C GLN A 313 16.57 8.32 13.98
N SER A 314 17.49 8.10 14.94
CA SER A 314 17.15 8.28 16.35
C SER A 314 16.71 9.72 16.55
N GLY A 315 15.64 9.95 17.32
CA GLY A 315 15.11 11.27 17.59
C GLY A 315 13.60 11.32 17.52
N VAL A 316 13.04 12.52 17.47
CA VAL A 316 11.60 12.74 17.31
C VAL A 316 11.31 13.10 15.87
N ALA A 317 10.47 12.30 15.22
CA ALA A 317 10.06 12.53 13.84
C ALA A 317 8.58 12.88 13.74
N SER A 318 8.28 13.88 12.91
CA SER A 318 6.95 14.14 12.37
C SER A 318 6.88 13.57 10.97
N VAL A 319 5.84 12.78 10.69
CA VAL A 319 5.65 12.10 9.41
C VAL A 319 4.30 12.49 8.82
N ASN A 320 4.32 12.93 7.57
CA ASN A 320 3.13 13.21 6.78
C ASN A 320 3.21 12.39 5.50
N ALA A 321 2.29 11.45 5.32
CA ALA A 321 2.34 10.52 4.21
C ALA A 321 0.96 10.30 3.61
N ILE A 322 0.90 10.26 2.27
CA ILE A 322 -0.30 9.97 1.49
C ILE A 322 0.08 9.02 0.37
N GLY A 323 -0.71 7.97 0.19
CA GLY A 323 -0.58 7.05 -0.93
C GLY A 323 -1.92 6.84 -1.64
N VAL A 324 -1.87 6.72 -2.95
CA VAL A 324 -3.02 6.40 -3.80
C VAL A 324 -2.63 5.27 -4.73
N ASN A 325 -3.47 4.25 -4.80
CA ASN A 325 -3.35 3.16 -5.77
C ASN A 325 -4.64 3.08 -6.58
N TYR A 326 -4.50 2.94 -7.89
CA TYR A 326 -5.60 2.75 -8.81
C TYR A 326 -5.30 1.60 -9.77
N SER A 327 -6.26 0.71 -9.98
CA SER A 327 -6.17 -0.30 -11.01
C SER A 327 -7.53 -0.51 -11.68
N ASP A 328 -7.52 -0.66 -13.00
CA ASP A 328 -8.73 -0.96 -13.76
C ASP A 328 -8.40 -1.72 -15.06
N THR A 329 -9.46 -2.26 -15.68
CA THR A 329 -9.38 -2.88 -17.00
C THR A 329 -10.50 -2.36 -17.88
N TRP A 330 -10.17 -2.01 -19.14
CA TRP A 330 -11.09 -1.41 -20.09
C TRP A 330 -11.10 -2.16 -21.43
N GLY A 331 -12.15 -1.94 -22.17
CA GLY A 331 -12.33 -2.49 -23.51
C GLY A 331 -13.04 -3.84 -23.53
N LYS A 332 -13.29 -4.35 -24.72
CA LYS A 332 -13.88 -5.69 -24.90
C LYS A 332 -12.85 -6.73 -24.52
N ARG A 333 -13.22 -7.70 -23.64
CA ARG A 333 -12.32 -8.76 -23.15
C ARG A 333 -11.06 -8.24 -22.42
N ASP A 334 -11.21 -7.16 -21.66
CA ASP A 334 -10.09 -6.59 -20.88
C ASP A 334 -8.86 -6.25 -21.73
N GLN A 335 -9.08 -5.53 -22.83
CA GLN A 335 -8.03 -5.18 -23.78
C GLN A 335 -6.95 -4.29 -23.19
N VAL A 336 -7.34 -3.38 -22.29
CA VAL A 336 -6.42 -2.46 -21.64
C VAL A 336 -6.48 -2.69 -20.14
N SER A 337 -5.35 -2.98 -19.53
CA SER A 337 -5.18 -3.04 -18.07
C SER A 337 -4.26 -1.92 -17.62
N PHE A 338 -4.71 -1.13 -16.68
CA PHE A 338 -3.92 -0.08 -16.05
C PHE A 338 -3.82 -0.33 -14.55
N GLN A 339 -2.62 -0.14 -14.03
CA GLN A 339 -2.33 -0.13 -12.60
C GLN A 339 -1.39 1.02 -12.35
N GLY A 340 -1.64 1.82 -11.31
CA GLY A 340 -0.81 2.95 -10.98
C GLY A 340 -0.84 3.25 -9.49
N SER A 341 0.29 3.71 -8.96
CA SER A 341 0.41 4.15 -7.58
C SER A 341 1.18 5.46 -7.50
N TYR A 342 0.78 6.29 -6.56
CA TYR A 342 1.49 7.51 -6.22
C TYR A 342 1.66 7.58 -4.71
N PHE A 343 2.85 7.98 -4.29
CA PHE A 343 3.23 8.21 -2.90
C PHE A 343 3.84 9.57 -2.70
N PHE A 344 3.41 10.20 -1.63
CA PHE A 344 4.05 11.36 -1.04
C PHE A 344 4.41 11.05 0.41
N ASN A 345 5.63 11.39 0.81
CA ASN A 345 6.07 11.33 2.20
C ASN A 345 6.93 12.56 2.51
N ASN A 346 6.60 13.25 3.60
CA ASN A 346 7.44 14.27 4.23
C ASN A 346 7.78 13.82 5.64
N THR A 347 9.05 13.88 5.99
CA THR A 347 9.54 13.56 7.34
C THR A 347 10.42 14.69 7.84
N ASP A 348 10.10 15.23 9.01
CA ASP A 348 10.92 16.18 9.77
C ASP A 348 11.41 15.47 11.03
N THR A 349 12.72 15.27 11.14
CA THR A 349 13.35 14.51 12.24
C THR A 349 14.32 15.39 12.99
N ARG A 350 14.15 15.48 14.30
CA ARG A 350 15.04 16.19 15.22
C ARG A 350 15.64 15.20 16.21
N ASN A 351 16.96 15.24 16.33
CA ASN A 351 17.68 14.39 17.26
C ASN A 351 18.62 15.22 18.13
N ARG A 352 18.66 14.89 19.42
CA ARG A 352 19.65 15.39 20.37
C ARG A 352 20.33 14.20 21.01
N SER A 353 21.65 14.19 20.99
CA SER A 353 22.45 13.11 21.55
C SER A 353 23.47 13.68 22.52
N THR A 354 23.69 12.96 23.61
CA THR A 354 24.81 13.21 24.54
C THR A 354 25.56 11.89 24.67
N ILE A 355 26.86 11.94 24.47
CA ILE A 355 27.74 10.80 24.58
C ILE A 355 28.88 11.21 25.50
N ASP A 356 28.98 10.54 26.65
CA ASP A 356 30.07 10.69 27.60
C ASP A 356 30.89 9.41 27.60
N LYS A 357 32.19 9.53 27.35
CA LYS A 357 33.12 8.42 27.31
C LYS A 357 34.22 8.64 28.34
N TRP A 358 34.51 7.64 29.10
CA TRP A 358 35.64 7.58 30.02
C TRP A 358 36.60 6.50 29.52
N TYR A 359 37.86 6.84 29.44
CA TYR A 359 38.89 5.93 28.96
C TYR A 359 39.71 5.46 30.15
N GLU A 360 39.86 4.14 30.34
CA GLU A 360 40.75 3.57 31.31
C GLU A 360 42.20 3.68 30.79
N SER A 361 43.11 4.13 31.71
CA SER A 361 44.52 4.43 31.41
C SER A 361 45.28 3.26 30.71
N PRO A 362 46.29 3.53 29.84
CA PRO A 362 47.00 4.80 29.68
C PRO A 362 46.69 5.51 28.33
N MET A 363 45.63 6.27 28.29
CA MET A 363 45.30 7.08 27.12
C MET A 363 45.57 8.57 27.44
N PRO A 364 46.02 9.37 26.48
CA PRO A 364 46.24 10.82 26.68
C PRO A 364 44.92 11.59 26.87
N VAL A 365 43.79 10.89 26.80
CA VAL A 365 42.43 11.45 26.94
C VAL A 365 41.72 10.66 28.02
N ASP A 366 41.33 11.32 29.10
CA ASP A 366 40.59 10.68 30.19
C ASP A 366 39.08 10.69 29.96
N THR A 367 38.58 11.78 29.40
CA THR A 367 37.13 11.97 29.18
C THR A 367 36.85 12.68 27.86
N LEU A 368 35.84 12.21 27.17
CA LEU A 368 35.28 12.85 25.99
C LEU A 368 33.75 13.01 26.18
N SER A 369 33.28 14.22 26.28
CA SER A 369 31.85 14.53 26.29
C SER A 369 31.46 15.14 24.95
N THR A 370 30.47 14.56 24.28
CA THR A 370 30.00 15.03 22.99
C THR A 370 28.51 15.28 23.02
N ARG A 371 28.07 16.42 22.53
CA ARG A 371 26.68 16.76 22.35
C ARG A 371 26.41 17.00 20.88
N GLY A 372 25.40 16.31 20.37
CA GLY A 372 24.95 16.38 19.00
C GLY A 372 23.53 16.91 18.91
N TYR A 373 23.30 17.72 17.91
CA TYR A 373 21.99 18.10 17.41
C TYR A 373 21.91 17.85 15.92
N SER A 374 20.84 17.22 15.46
CA SER A 374 20.55 17.12 14.05
C SER A 374 19.09 17.43 13.76
N ASP A 375 18.84 18.13 12.68
CA ASP A 375 17.53 18.45 12.12
C ASP A 375 17.56 18.07 10.64
N THR A 376 16.61 17.25 10.23
CA THR A 376 16.58 16.73 8.86
C THR A 376 15.15 16.76 8.35
N GLU A 377 14.93 17.47 7.25
CA GLU A 377 13.66 17.47 6.54
C GLU A 377 13.83 16.72 5.22
N SER A 378 12.90 15.80 4.96
CA SER A 378 12.92 14.97 3.76
C SER A 378 11.57 14.98 3.06
N TYR A 379 11.58 15.08 1.75
CA TYR A 379 10.43 14.95 0.86
C TYR A 379 10.67 13.84 -0.13
N ASN A 380 9.68 12.98 -0.31
CA ASN A 380 9.71 11.92 -1.30
C ASN A 380 8.41 11.92 -2.09
N HIS A 381 8.54 11.83 -3.41
CA HIS A 381 7.45 11.61 -4.34
C HIS A 381 7.78 10.38 -5.17
N ARG A 382 6.83 9.46 -5.30
CA ARG A 382 6.96 8.28 -6.14
C ARG A 382 5.71 8.09 -6.96
N PHE A 383 5.92 7.80 -8.20
CA PHE A 383 4.88 7.39 -9.13
C PHE A 383 5.34 6.13 -9.86
N ASN A 384 4.51 5.10 -9.86
CA ASN A 384 4.71 3.90 -10.64
C ASN A 384 3.42 3.60 -11.39
N ALA A 385 3.55 3.16 -12.64
CA ALA A 385 2.41 2.67 -13.38
C ALA A 385 2.79 1.48 -14.25
N ARG A 386 1.78 0.68 -14.59
CA ARG A 386 1.84 -0.41 -15.54
C ARG A 386 0.63 -0.32 -16.45
N LEU A 387 0.86 -0.16 -17.71
CA LEU A 387 -0.14 -0.20 -18.76
C LEU A 387 0.10 -1.45 -19.61
N GLU A 388 -0.89 -2.30 -19.73
CA GLU A 388 -0.89 -3.43 -20.66
C GLU A 388 -2.00 -3.22 -21.68
N TRP A 389 -1.64 -3.31 -22.94
CA TRP A 389 -2.57 -3.17 -24.03
C TRP A 389 -2.49 -4.38 -24.95
N LYS A 390 -3.54 -5.18 -24.97
CA LYS A 390 -3.75 -6.26 -25.94
C LYS A 390 -4.26 -5.65 -27.23
N ILE A 391 -3.34 -5.29 -28.11
CA ILE A 391 -3.68 -4.65 -29.40
C ILE A 391 -4.49 -5.61 -30.28
N SER A 392 -4.12 -6.89 -30.24
CA SER A 392 -4.82 -8.00 -30.87
C SER A 392 -4.55 -9.30 -30.10
N ASP A 393 -5.16 -10.41 -30.52
CA ASP A 393 -4.88 -11.75 -29.94
C ASP A 393 -3.40 -12.16 -30.06
N ASN A 394 -2.69 -11.56 -31.02
CA ASN A 394 -1.29 -11.84 -31.32
C ASN A 394 -0.31 -10.73 -30.94
N GLN A 395 -0.80 -9.59 -30.44
CA GLN A 395 0.04 -8.42 -30.17
C GLN A 395 -0.29 -7.82 -28.80
N ASN A 396 0.72 -7.64 -27.99
CA ASN A 396 0.61 -7.03 -26.67
C ASN A 396 1.71 -5.98 -26.48
N LEU A 397 1.35 -4.84 -25.92
CA LEU A 397 2.27 -3.80 -25.50
C LEU A 397 2.14 -3.59 -23.99
N MET A 398 3.26 -3.60 -23.31
CA MET A 398 3.34 -3.25 -21.91
C MET A 398 4.29 -2.07 -21.73
N VAL A 399 3.86 -1.07 -20.96
CA VAL A 399 4.67 0.10 -20.61
C VAL A 399 4.66 0.28 -19.10
N ARG A 400 5.85 0.44 -18.51
CA ARG A 400 6.03 0.62 -17.07
C ARG A 400 6.82 1.91 -16.79
N PRO A 401 6.18 3.07 -16.73
CA PRO A 401 6.82 4.28 -16.28
C PRO A 401 6.94 4.29 -14.76
N SER A 402 8.08 4.74 -14.26
CA SER A 402 8.29 5.07 -12.87
C SER A 402 9.02 6.42 -12.76
N PHE A 403 8.62 7.18 -11.76
CA PHE A 403 9.22 8.45 -11.41
C PHE A 403 9.42 8.53 -9.92
N SER A 404 10.58 8.95 -9.47
CA SER A 404 10.82 9.30 -8.07
C SER A 404 11.55 10.63 -7.98
N TYR A 405 11.15 11.44 -7.01
CA TYR A 405 11.82 12.65 -6.60
C TYR A 405 12.06 12.60 -5.10
N GLN A 406 13.27 12.94 -4.69
CA GLN A 406 13.65 13.01 -3.28
C GLN A 406 14.39 14.31 -3.01
N SER A 407 14.05 14.97 -1.91
CA SER A 407 14.81 16.07 -1.32
C SER A 407 15.11 15.75 0.13
N ASN A 408 16.34 16.03 0.55
CA ASN A 408 16.78 15.83 1.93
C ASN A 408 17.68 17.03 2.32
N ASP A 409 17.33 17.66 3.44
CA ASP A 409 17.98 18.86 3.95
C ASP A 409 18.44 18.62 5.40
N PRO A 410 19.58 17.93 5.60
CA PRO A 410 20.12 17.67 6.93
C PRO A 410 20.96 18.85 7.44
N LEU A 411 20.71 19.24 8.68
CA LEU A 411 21.57 20.07 9.49
C LEU A 411 22.09 19.24 10.67
N SER A 412 23.40 19.23 10.88
CA SER A 412 24.04 18.57 12.02
C SER A 412 25.01 19.51 12.70
N THR A 413 24.94 19.56 14.04
CA THR A 413 25.88 20.30 14.86
C THR A 413 26.38 19.38 15.97
N THR A 414 27.68 19.35 16.17
CA THR A 414 28.30 18.55 17.22
C THR A 414 29.29 19.41 17.98
N GLN A 415 29.19 19.41 19.30
CA GLN A 415 30.16 20.04 20.19
C GLN A 415 30.76 18.92 21.06
N GLY A 416 32.09 18.88 21.14
CA GLY A 416 32.85 17.93 21.94
C GLY A 416 33.76 18.65 22.90
N TRP A 417 33.88 18.12 24.11
CA TRP A 417 34.86 18.52 25.11
C TRP A 417 35.73 17.32 25.40
N GLN A 418 37.02 17.51 25.31
CA GLN A 418 38.02 16.47 25.58
C GLN A 418 38.90 16.94 26.71
N PHE A 419 39.12 16.06 27.71
CA PHE A 419 39.95 16.30 28.85
C PHE A 419 41.00 15.18 28.92
N GLY A 420 42.24 15.54 29.20
CA GLY A 420 43.35 14.60 29.34
C GLY A 420 44.64 15.27 29.80
N GLU A 421 45.71 14.45 30.00
CA GLU A 421 47.02 14.95 30.44
C GLU A 421 47.64 16.02 29.53
N SER A 422 47.31 16.02 28.26
CA SER A 422 47.78 17.01 27.26
C SER A 422 47.00 18.30 27.26
N GLY A 423 46.00 18.48 28.14
CA GLY A 423 45.20 19.69 28.27
C GLY A 423 43.73 19.49 27.87
N TYR A 424 43.03 20.59 27.69
CA TYR A 424 41.63 20.62 27.38
C TYR A 424 41.42 21.12 25.96
N SER A 425 40.46 20.53 25.24
CA SER A 425 40.08 21.03 23.94
C SER A 425 38.56 21.01 23.76
N ARG A 426 38.05 21.98 23.01
CA ARG A 426 36.66 22.03 22.56
C ARG A 426 36.63 21.87 21.06
N THR A 427 35.85 20.96 20.57
CA THR A 427 35.57 20.79 19.15
C THR A 427 34.16 21.28 18.82
N GLU A 428 34.03 21.96 17.70
CA GLU A 428 32.73 22.38 17.17
C GLU A 428 32.66 22.01 15.69
N ASN A 429 31.71 21.17 15.36
CA ASN A 429 31.47 20.75 13.99
C ASN A 429 30.03 21.12 13.61
N ARG A 430 29.87 21.74 12.46
CA ARG A 430 28.59 21.99 11.82
C ARG A 430 28.62 21.51 10.40
N SER A 431 27.58 20.82 10.01
CA SER A 431 27.41 20.38 8.62
C SER A 431 25.95 20.61 8.21
N ASP A 432 25.75 21.27 7.10
CA ASP A 432 24.47 21.42 6.43
C ASP A 432 24.58 20.95 4.99
N ALA A 433 23.53 20.36 4.48
CA ALA A 433 23.50 19.91 3.12
C ALA A 433 22.09 20.08 2.52
N LEU A 434 22.06 20.31 1.22
CA LEU A 434 20.84 20.21 0.42
C LEU A 434 21.07 19.14 -0.65
N ARG A 435 20.34 18.06 -0.53
CA ARG A 435 20.41 16.93 -1.45
C ARG A 435 19.06 16.76 -2.11
N HIS A 436 19.02 16.79 -3.42
CA HIS A 436 17.81 16.51 -4.17
C HIS A 436 18.15 15.75 -5.44
N GLY A 437 17.20 14.95 -5.86
CA GLY A 437 17.38 14.20 -7.07
C GLY A 437 16.07 13.62 -7.58
N TYR A 438 16.06 13.30 -8.85
CA TYR A 438 14.98 12.60 -9.48
C TYR A 438 15.46 11.46 -10.35
N ASN A 439 14.63 10.44 -10.45
CA ASN A 439 14.87 9.29 -11.28
C ASN A 439 13.63 9.01 -12.11
N VAL A 440 13.79 8.93 -13.41
CA VAL A 440 12.77 8.53 -14.37
C VAL A 440 13.21 7.22 -14.99
N ARG A 441 12.37 6.22 -14.89
CA ARG A 441 12.61 4.91 -15.51
C ARG A 441 11.37 4.50 -16.27
N THR A 442 11.54 4.10 -17.49
CA THR A 442 10.45 3.55 -18.31
C THR A 442 10.95 2.31 -19.02
N ASN A 443 10.22 1.23 -18.88
CA ASN A 443 10.41 0.00 -19.63
C ASN A 443 9.18 -0.22 -20.52
N ALA A 444 9.40 -0.49 -21.81
CA ALA A 444 8.35 -0.80 -22.76
C ALA A 444 8.66 -2.12 -23.44
N VAL A 445 7.73 -3.07 -23.37
CA VAL A 445 7.87 -4.40 -23.97
C VAL A 445 6.74 -4.60 -24.98
N TYR A 446 7.12 -4.72 -26.25
CA TYR A 446 6.19 -5.11 -27.31
C TYR A 446 6.37 -6.57 -27.66
N ARG A 447 5.29 -7.31 -27.74
CA ARG A 447 5.26 -8.74 -28.01
C ARG A 447 4.32 -9.02 -29.15
N ALA A 448 4.79 -9.80 -30.13
CA ALA A 448 3.98 -10.22 -31.27
C ALA A 448 4.21 -11.70 -31.60
N LYS A 449 3.15 -12.41 -31.95
CA LYS A 449 3.23 -13.76 -32.57
C LYS A 449 3.14 -13.58 -34.07
N LEU A 450 4.17 -14.01 -34.77
CA LEU A 450 4.25 -13.93 -36.23
C LEU A 450 3.90 -15.24 -36.89
N GLY A 451 3.09 -15.15 -37.95
CA GLY A 451 2.74 -16.30 -38.78
C GLY A 451 1.75 -17.28 -38.15
N LYS A 452 1.39 -18.33 -38.90
CA LYS A 452 0.45 -19.37 -38.47
C LYS A 452 1.00 -20.25 -37.35
N ASP A 453 2.31 -20.41 -37.29
CA ASP A 453 3.00 -21.24 -36.27
C ASP A 453 3.28 -20.52 -34.96
N GLY A 454 2.85 -19.26 -34.85
CA GLY A 454 2.87 -18.50 -33.58
C GLY A 454 4.27 -18.22 -33.04
N ARG A 455 5.29 -18.01 -33.88
CA ARG A 455 6.65 -17.66 -33.44
C ARG A 455 6.63 -16.31 -32.70
N PRO A 456 7.01 -16.25 -31.39
CA PRO A 456 6.99 -15.02 -30.65
C PRO A 456 8.19 -14.14 -31.02
N ILE A 457 7.94 -12.83 -31.18
CA ILE A 457 8.95 -11.78 -31.19
C ILE A 457 8.68 -10.88 -29.99
N THR A 458 9.71 -10.61 -29.22
CA THR A 458 9.66 -9.64 -28.12
C THR A 458 10.69 -8.54 -28.39
N VAL A 459 10.25 -7.30 -28.32
CA VAL A 459 11.11 -6.13 -28.37
C VAL A 459 10.99 -5.42 -27.02
N ASP A 460 12.11 -5.32 -26.32
CA ASP A 460 12.23 -4.66 -25.04
C ASP A 460 13.05 -3.38 -25.18
N GLY A 461 12.55 -2.28 -24.63
CA GLY A 461 13.23 -1.01 -24.59
C GLY A 461 13.15 -0.39 -23.20
N ALA A 462 14.27 0.05 -22.67
CA ALA A 462 14.33 0.71 -21.37
C ALA A 462 15.01 2.07 -21.47
N VAL A 463 14.41 3.06 -20.80
CA VAL A 463 14.98 4.39 -20.62
C VAL A 463 15.15 4.63 -19.13
N ASN A 464 16.38 4.96 -18.72
CA ASN A 464 16.70 5.34 -17.35
C ASN A 464 17.38 6.70 -17.38
N TYR A 465 16.83 7.66 -16.65
CA TYR A 465 17.42 8.98 -16.47
C TYR A 465 17.43 9.31 -14.98
N SER A 466 18.56 9.73 -14.45
CA SER A 466 18.68 10.16 -13.07
C SER A 466 19.56 11.40 -12.98
N ASP A 467 19.14 12.33 -12.14
CA ASP A 467 19.89 13.51 -11.78
C ASP A 467 19.89 13.68 -10.26
N ASN A 468 21.07 13.85 -9.68
CA ASN A 468 21.25 13.97 -8.25
C ASN A 468 22.22 15.09 -7.94
N THR A 469 21.77 16.05 -7.17
CA THR A 469 22.54 17.19 -6.71
C THR A 469 22.77 17.10 -5.21
N ASN A 470 24.00 17.32 -4.77
CA ASN A 470 24.36 17.39 -3.37
C ASN A 470 25.24 18.62 -3.13
N ASN A 471 24.68 19.60 -2.46
CA ASN A 471 25.41 20.78 -2.01
C ASN A 471 25.57 20.69 -0.50
N SER A 472 26.80 20.68 0.00
CA SER A 472 27.05 20.56 1.43
C SER A 472 28.11 21.55 1.88
N ASN A 473 27.90 22.12 3.05
CA ASN A 473 28.88 22.96 3.75
C ASN A 473 29.25 22.27 5.05
N SER A 474 30.52 22.28 5.38
CA SER A 474 31.00 21.77 6.67
C SER A 474 31.94 22.77 7.30
N PHE A 475 31.75 23.00 8.58
CA PHE A 475 32.61 23.79 9.41
C PHE A 475 33.13 22.91 10.55
N SER A 476 34.42 22.95 10.79
CA SER A 476 35.06 22.24 11.90
C SER A 476 36.07 23.19 12.56
N ASN A 477 35.96 23.30 13.89
CA ASN A 477 36.87 24.13 14.68
C ASN A 477 37.31 23.36 15.92
N VAL A 478 38.57 23.46 16.26
CA VAL A 478 39.17 22.89 17.46
C VAL A 478 39.83 24.01 18.24
N LEU A 479 39.30 24.29 19.43
CA LEU A 479 39.83 25.32 20.30
C LEU A 479 40.58 24.64 21.47
N PRO A 480 41.90 24.81 21.55
CA PRO A 480 42.63 24.42 22.75
C PRO A 480 42.20 25.32 23.92
N LEU A 481 41.92 24.74 25.07
CA LEU A 481 41.48 25.43 26.26
C LEU A 481 42.55 25.33 27.34
N SER A 482 43.79 25.67 26.97
CA SER A 482 44.97 25.50 27.85
C SER A 482 44.89 26.35 29.14
N ASP A 483 44.04 27.36 29.18
CA ASP A 483 43.97 28.29 30.31
C ASP A 483 42.72 28.11 31.22
N LEU A 484 41.84 27.21 30.89
CA LEU A 484 40.65 26.92 31.68
C LEU A 484 40.88 25.77 32.64
N ARG A 485 41.08 26.07 33.93
CA ARG A 485 41.11 25.06 34.98
C ARG A 485 39.72 24.44 35.19
N PRO A 486 39.67 23.08 35.49
CA PRO A 486 38.41 22.38 35.66
C PRO A 486 37.53 22.90 36.79
N ASP A 487 38.11 23.53 37.79
CA ASP A 487 37.51 23.89 39.08
C ASP A 487 36.63 25.13 39.04
N GLY A 488 36.53 25.79 37.92
CA GLY A 488 35.72 27.00 37.77
C GLY A 488 34.85 27.06 36.51
N VAL A 489 34.91 26.02 35.69
CA VAL A 489 34.03 25.88 34.56
C VAL A 489 32.82 25.10 35.02
N ASP A 490 31.80 25.76 35.49
CA ASP A 490 30.45 25.28 35.24
C ASP A 490 30.43 24.94 33.75
N ALA A 491 30.56 23.65 33.42
CA ALA A 491 30.40 23.21 32.04
C ALA A 491 29.15 23.92 31.55
N PRO A 492 29.22 24.70 30.46
CA PRO A 492 28.05 25.48 30.03
C PRO A 492 26.99 24.50 29.54
N TRP A 493 26.27 23.94 30.49
CA TRP A 493 25.21 22.99 30.26
C TRP A 493 23.96 23.64 29.67
N GLY A 494 24.01 24.93 29.45
CA GLY A 494 23.00 25.68 28.70
C GLY A 494 23.28 25.61 27.20
N TRP A 495 22.68 24.70 26.51
CA TRP A 495 22.53 24.83 25.06
C TRP A 495 21.64 26.03 24.79
N ASP A 496 22.23 27.12 24.36
CA ASP A 496 21.45 28.17 23.71
C ASP A 496 21.10 27.67 22.30
N THR A 497 19.93 27.06 22.19
CA THR A 497 19.38 26.63 20.88
C THR A 497 18.82 27.82 20.09
N THR A 498 18.75 29.01 20.69
CA THR A 498 18.16 30.19 20.05
C THR A 498 19.04 30.78 18.96
N GLY A 499 20.34 30.45 18.92
CA GLY A 499 21.27 30.88 17.88
C GLY A 499 21.24 30.06 16.58
N TYR A 500 20.55 28.93 16.56
CA TYR A 500 20.51 28.06 15.37
C TYR A 500 19.24 28.29 14.58
N THR A 501 19.16 29.42 13.90
CA THR A 501 18.13 29.64 12.88
C THR A 501 18.47 28.80 11.65
N ARG A 502 17.54 27.95 11.25
CA ARG A 502 17.65 27.23 9.97
C ARG A 502 17.70 28.27 8.84
N LEU A 503 18.86 28.41 8.22
CA LEU A 503 18.97 29.22 7.03
C LEU A 503 18.28 28.44 5.90
N ARG A 504 17.01 28.77 5.62
CA ARG A 504 16.35 28.32 4.40
C ARG A 504 16.98 29.10 3.25
N TYR A 505 17.74 28.40 2.40
CA TYR A 505 18.14 28.98 1.15
C TYR A 505 16.86 29.27 0.33
N PRO A 506 16.73 30.45 -0.25
CA PRO A 506 15.64 30.72 -1.17
C PRO A 506 15.74 29.74 -2.35
N ARG A 507 14.59 29.15 -2.68
CA ARG A 507 14.42 28.25 -3.84
C ARG A 507 14.54 29.04 -5.13
#